data_96c244963bac1d09708f3aafe8ae6442
#
_entry.id   96c244963bac1d09708f3aafe8ae6442
#
_cell.length_a   1.000
_cell.length_b   1.000
_cell.length_c   1.000
_cell.angle_alpha   90.00
_cell.angle_beta   90.00
_cell.angle_gamma   90.00
#
_symmetry.space_group_name_H-M   'P 1'
#
loop_
_entity.id
_entity.type
_entity.pdbx_description
1 polymer ?
#
loop_
_entity_poly.entity_id
_entity_poly.type
_entity_poly.pdbx_seq_one_letter_code
_entity_poly.pdbx_strand_id
1 'polypeptide(L)'
;MNKVKILTLCLALALTAFGCLSNENIQDKTSKINEESVVASTKPIEKKDNKDDFKKESKNLSEKDNDKSDSEIEKKEVNNPTENNSSSPEKKNETSINKIDTNLDNTKISWWYKPNKTHTTPEVNKDIKFDLSKYDALYVGNTDEKVIYLTFDEGYENGYTSKILDTLKANDVKAIFFVTSPYVKGNPELIKRMVDEGHIVGNHSNTHPSMPTVTGDETKFNNEFKDVEDKFKDITGQDMPKFFRPPMGEYSEKSLAMTKNLGYKTIFWSFAYHDWDVNKQPDPSTAKQTMLNSVHNGCVMLVHAVSKTNTEILDEVIKEIKAQGYEFKLLP
;
A
#
# COMPACT_ATOMS: atom_id res chain seq x y z
N MET A 1 -33.95 53.32 -37.87
CA MET A 1 -33.73 53.47 -39.34
C MET A 1 -32.53 52.59 -39.72
N ASN A 2 -32.76 51.79 -40.74
CA ASN A 2 -31.83 51.04 -41.63
C ASN A 2 -31.17 49.79 -41.07
N LYS A 3 -31.69 48.62 -41.41
CA LYS A 3 -31.68 47.72 -42.59
C LYS A 3 -30.45 46.79 -42.54
N VAL A 4 -30.64 45.55 -42.19
CA VAL A 4 -30.78 44.29 -42.96
C VAL A 4 -29.80 44.16 -44.16
N LYS A 5 -28.97 43.11 -44.12
CA LYS A 5 -28.75 42.25 -45.30
C LYS A 5 -28.28 40.83 -44.86
N ILE A 6 -29.17 39.92 -45.19
CA ILE A 6 -29.00 38.48 -45.32
C ILE A 6 -28.23 38.23 -46.64
N LEU A 7 -27.29 37.26 -46.65
CA LEU A 7 -26.88 36.63 -47.91
C LEU A 7 -26.69 35.14 -47.70
N THR A 8 -27.64 34.43 -48.28
CA THR A 8 -27.69 32.97 -48.49
C THR A 8 -27.08 32.66 -49.86
N LEU A 9 -26.27 31.62 -50.01
CA LEU A 9 -26.08 30.93 -51.32
C LEU A 9 -25.45 29.55 -51.03
N CYS A 10 -26.21 28.47 -51.11
CA CYS A 10 -26.45 27.46 -52.19
C CYS A 10 -25.18 26.80 -52.73
N LEU A 11 -24.98 25.52 -52.43
CA LEU A 11 -25.33 24.27 -53.16
C LEU A 11 -24.50 24.03 -54.41
N ALA A 12 -23.69 22.95 -54.44
CA ALA A 12 -23.51 22.10 -55.60
C ALA A 12 -23.06 20.68 -55.23
N LEU A 13 -23.92 19.72 -55.50
CA LEU A 13 -23.64 18.28 -55.63
C LEU A 13 -22.77 18.01 -56.89
N ALA A 14 -21.87 17.02 -56.81
CA ALA A 14 -21.46 16.25 -57.93
C ALA A 14 -21.28 14.77 -57.53
N LEU A 15 -22.24 13.95 -57.94
CA LEU A 15 -22.13 12.50 -58.06
C LEU A 15 -21.34 12.16 -59.35
N THR A 16 -20.38 11.24 -59.27
CA THR A 16 -20.07 10.34 -60.37
C THR A 16 -19.76 8.94 -59.84
N ALA A 17 -20.55 8.01 -60.32
CA ALA A 17 -20.44 6.57 -60.13
C ALA A 17 -19.45 5.96 -61.15
N PHE A 18 -18.92 4.82 -60.82
CA PHE A 18 -18.67 3.59 -61.61
C PHE A 18 -17.34 2.91 -61.25
N GLY A 19 -17.46 1.62 -60.97
CA GLY A 19 -16.37 0.68 -61.05
C GLY A 19 -16.47 -0.51 -60.08
N CYS A 20 -17.30 -1.50 -60.43
CA CYS A 20 -17.20 -2.85 -59.88
C CYS A 20 -15.87 -3.51 -60.24
N LEU A 21 -15.25 -4.27 -59.30
CA LEU A 21 -14.70 -5.60 -59.59
C LEU A 21 -14.20 -6.29 -58.30
N SER A 22 -14.78 -7.50 -58.12
CA SER A 22 -14.26 -8.74 -57.54
C SER A 22 -13.77 -8.83 -56.08
N ASN A 23 -14.56 -9.58 -55.34
CA ASN A 23 -14.29 -10.56 -54.30
C ASN A 23 -12.84 -10.99 -54.11
N GLU A 24 -12.32 -10.81 -52.92
CA GLU A 24 -11.51 -11.82 -52.27
C GLU A 24 -11.74 -11.78 -50.72
N ASN A 25 -12.00 -12.95 -50.16
CA ASN A 25 -12.21 -13.25 -48.77
C ASN A 25 -10.98 -12.85 -47.92
N ILE A 26 -11.16 -11.92 -47.01
CA ILE A 26 -10.29 -11.81 -45.82
C ILE A 26 -11.15 -12.16 -44.61
N GLN A 27 -10.92 -13.36 -44.12
CA GLN A 27 -11.47 -13.84 -42.84
C GLN A 27 -11.02 -12.92 -41.71
N ASP A 28 -12.03 -12.38 -41.10
CA ASP A 28 -12.01 -11.69 -39.81
C ASP A 28 -11.37 -12.60 -38.74
N LYS A 29 -10.11 -12.34 -38.38
CA LYS A 29 -9.49 -12.82 -37.15
C LYS A 29 -9.59 -11.73 -36.10
N THR A 30 -10.79 -11.50 -35.59
CA THR A 30 -10.99 -10.87 -34.32
C THR A 30 -10.44 -11.81 -33.24
N SER A 31 -9.20 -11.55 -32.83
CA SER A 31 -8.64 -12.14 -31.63
C SER A 31 -9.44 -11.64 -30.43
N LYS A 32 -10.20 -12.55 -29.84
CA LYS A 32 -10.79 -12.37 -28.52
C LYS A 32 -9.66 -12.08 -27.53
N ILE A 33 -9.54 -10.84 -27.10
CA ILE A 33 -8.78 -10.48 -25.93
C ILE A 33 -9.63 -10.93 -24.75
N ASN A 34 -9.24 -12.01 -24.10
CA ASN A 34 -9.84 -12.44 -22.85
C ASN A 34 -9.62 -11.32 -21.82
N GLU A 35 -10.72 -10.78 -21.31
CA GLU A 35 -10.73 -9.97 -20.10
C GLU A 35 -10.42 -10.90 -18.92
N GLU A 36 -9.15 -11.11 -18.62
CA GLU A 36 -8.75 -11.71 -17.35
C GLU A 36 -8.84 -10.64 -16.26
N SER A 37 -9.79 -10.85 -15.37
CA SER A 37 -9.91 -10.15 -14.10
C SER A 37 -8.57 -10.23 -13.35
N VAL A 38 -8.00 -9.07 -12.99
CA VAL A 38 -6.78 -8.97 -12.19
C VAL A 38 -7.12 -9.36 -10.75
N VAL A 39 -7.16 -10.66 -10.50
CA VAL A 39 -7.21 -11.21 -9.14
C VAL A 39 -5.76 -11.31 -8.67
N ALA A 40 -5.42 -10.57 -7.61
CA ALA A 40 -4.15 -10.68 -6.93
C ALA A 40 -4.05 -12.05 -6.23
N SER A 41 -3.65 -13.09 -6.97
CA SER A 41 -3.41 -14.42 -6.42
C SER A 41 -1.91 -14.65 -6.28
N THR A 42 -1.40 -14.50 -5.07
CA THR A 42 -0.07 -15.02 -4.70
C THR A 42 -0.23 -16.46 -4.22
N LYS A 43 0.23 -17.43 -5.02
CA LYS A 43 0.43 -18.80 -4.54
C LYS A 43 1.59 -18.84 -3.56
N PRO A 44 1.53 -19.68 -2.50
CA PRO A 44 2.65 -19.87 -1.58
C PRO A 44 3.85 -20.46 -2.34
N ILE A 45 5.03 -19.89 -2.10
CA ILE A 45 6.30 -20.46 -2.57
C ILE A 45 6.58 -21.67 -1.70
N GLU A 46 6.53 -22.86 -2.29
CA GLU A 46 7.04 -24.09 -1.67
C GLU A 46 8.55 -23.95 -1.43
N LYS A 47 8.94 -24.06 -0.16
CA LYS A 47 10.35 -24.18 0.23
C LYS A 47 10.90 -25.51 -0.30
N LYS A 48 11.80 -25.45 -1.27
CA LYS A 48 12.73 -26.55 -1.53
C LYS A 48 13.88 -26.43 -0.54
N ASP A 49 13.93 -27.36 0.40
CA ASP A 49 15.08 -27.60 1.26
C ASP A 49 16.28 -28.06 0.40
N ASN A 50 17.23 -27.16 0.20
CA ASN A 50 18.59 -27.56 -0.17
C ASN A 50 19.43 -27.51 1.10
N LYS A 51 19.56 -28.68 1.76
CA LYS A 51 20.71 -29.02 2.60
C LYS A 51 21.81 -29.42 1.63
N ASP A 52 22.89 -28.68 1.66
CA ASP A 52 24.27 -29.18 1.74
C ASP A 52 25.26 -28.09 1.33
N ASP A 53 26.41 -28.11 2.04
CA ASP A 53 27.62 -27.30 1.84
C ASP A 53 27.70 -25.90 2.51
N PHE A 54 28.06 -25.94 3.80
CA PHE A 54 29.13 -25.08 4.34
C PHE A 54 29.68 -25.72 5.63
N LYS A 55 30.67 -26.58 5.43
CA LYS A 55 31.55 -27.11 6.49
C LYS A 55 32.97 -26.81 6.05
N LYS A 56 33.60 -25.78 6.60
CA LYS A 56 35.03 -25.64 6.94
C LYS A 56 35.40 -24.18 7.07
N GLU A 57 35.63 -23.80 8.25
CA GLU A 57 36.83 -23.15 8.81
C GLU A 57 36.49 -22.41 10.09
N SER A 58 36.74 -23.07 11.18
CA SER A 58 37.02 -22.43 12.46
C SER A 58 37.94 -23.36 13.26
N LYS A 59 39.19 -23.03 13.25
CA LYS A 59 40.14 -23.55 14.25
C LYS A 59 41.06 -22.43 14.73
N ASN A 60 41.11 -22.37 16.05
CA ASN A 60 42.16 -21.83 16.91
C ASN A 60 42.15 -20.34 17.24
N LEU A 61 41.78 -20.02 18.49
CA LEU A 61 42.80 -19.68 19.48
C LEU A 61 42.20 -19.74 20.89
N SER A 62 42.81 -20.59 21.68
CA SER A 62 42.52 -20.86 23.06
C SER A 62 43.31 -19.97 24.01
N GLU A 63 42.71 -19.75 25.19
CA GLU A 63 43.30 -19.69 26.53
C GLU A 63 44.22 -18.55 26.96
N LYS A 64 43.80 -17.90 28.01
CA LYS A 64 44.41 -17.71 29.35
C LYS A 64 44.00 -16.35 29.89
N ASP A 65 43.80 -16.01 31.14
CA ASP A 65 43.90 -16.64 32.48
C ASP A 65 43.15 -15.73 33.49
N ASN A 66 42.68 -16.40 34.52
CA ASN A 66 42.27 -15.90 35.81
C ASN A 66 42.90 -14.59 36.32
N ASP A 67 42.15 -13.74 37.04
CA ASP A 67 42.43 -13.57 38.48
C ASP A 67 41.24 -12.94 39.23
N LYS A 68 41.13 -13.37 40.51
CA LYS A 68 40.18 -13.03 41.53
C LYS A 68 40.53 -11.68 42.17
N SER A 69 39.54 -10.93 42.65
CA SER A 69 39.61 -10.42 44.02
C SER A 69 38.21 -9.99 44.50
N ASP A 70 37.85 -10.60 45.62
CA ASP A 70 36.79 -10.25 46.57
C ASP A 70 37.06 -8.88 47.19
N SER A 71 36.02 -8.12 47.49
CA SER A 71 35.91 -7.40 48.77
C SER A 71 34.47 -6.98 49.04
N GLU A 72 34.05 -7.40 50.22
CA GLU A 72 32.81 -7.24 50.93
C GLU A 72 32.54 -5.81 51.44
N ILE A 73 31.22 -5.58 51.74
CA ILE A 73 30.64 -4.88 52.91
C ILE A 73 30.56 -3.34 52.83
N GLU A 74 29.36 -2.74 52.91
CA GLU A 74 28.65 -2.38 54.13
C GLU A 74 27.21 -1.88 53.86
N LYS A 75 26.32 -2.38 54.73
CA LYS A 75 24.95 -1.87 54.95
C LYS A 75 25.00 -0.61 55.80
N LYS A 76 24.16 0.37 55.48
CA LYS A 76 23.58 1.28 56.51
C LYS A 76 22.14 1.62 56.17
N GLU A 77 21.23 1.14 57.02
CA GLU A 77 19.89 1.68 57.26
C GLU A 77 19.98 3.02 57.98
N VAL A 78 19.13 4.00 57.62
CA VAL A 78 18.54 4.95 58.56
C VAL A 78 17.25 5.55 57.99
N ASN A 79 16.16 5.14 58.61
CA ASN A 79 14.88 5.81 58.97
C ASN A 79 14.33 7.04 58.19
N ASN A 80 13.03 6.86 57.90
CA ASN A 80 11.94 7.80 57.60
C ASN A 80 11.76 8.90 58.70
N PRO A 81 11.14 10.07 58.39
CA PRO A 81 9.68 10.16 58.57
C PRO A 81 8.90 10.96 57.50
N THR A 82 7.73 10.47 57.22
CA THR A 82 6.42 11.05 56.97
C THR A 82 6.30 12.57 56.77
N GLU A 83 5.71 13.01 55.65
CA GLU A 83 4.56 13.91 55.65
C GLU A 83 3.81 13.96 54.31
N ASN A 84 2.51 14.05 54.42
CA ASN A 84 1.45 14.12 53.46
C ASN A 84 1.59 15.29 52.45
N ASN A 85 1.23 15.10 51.15
CA ASN A 85 0.07 15.82 50.66
C ASN A 85 -0.32 15.38 49.21
N SER A 86 -1.56 15.03 49.09
CA SER A 86 -2.51 15.29 48.01
C SER A 86 -1.97 15.54 46.58
N SER A 87 -2.12 14.57 45.74
CA SER A 87 -2.27 14.82 44.30
C SER A 87 -3.34 13.90 43.68
N SER A 88 -4.24 14.55 43.03
CA SER A 88 -5.33 14.06 42.21
C SER A 88 -4.95 12.89 41.29
N PRO A 89 -5.81 11.90 41.05
CA PRO A 89 -5.50 10.83 40.14
C PRO A 89 -5.57 11.35 38.71
N GLU A 90 -4.44 11.29 37.99
CA GLU A 90 -4.43 11.33 36.55
C GLU A 90 -5.37 10.24 36.01
N LYS A 91 -6.44 10.68 35.36
CA LYS A 91 -7.27 9.80 34.54
C LYS A 91 -6.42 9.24 33.40
N LYS A 92 -5.91 8.02 33.58
CA LYS A 92 -5.56 7.18 32.44
C LYS A 92 -6.84 7.04 31.61
N ASN A 93 -6.84 7.63 30.41
CA ASN A 93 -7.81 7.30 29.39
C ASN A 93 -7.59 5.83 29.01
N GLU A 94 -8.27 4.94 29.72
CA GLU A 94 -8.51 3.59 29.21
C GLU A 94 -9.41 3.76 27.99
N THR A 95 -8.83 3.65 26.81
CA THR A 95 -9.58 3.49 25.57
C THR A 95 -10.46 2.26 25.78
N SER A 96 -11.75 2.46 25.95
CA SER A 96 -12.73 1.37 26.09
C SER A 96 -12.63 0.53 24.81
N ILE A 97 -12.01 -0.62 24.89
CA ILE A 97 -12.01 -1.64 23.85
C ILE A 97 -13.46 -2.05 23.68
N ASN A 98 -14.14 -1.51 22.68
CA ASN A 98 -15.48 -1.90 22.33
C ASN A 98 -15.45 -3.40 21.98
N LYS A 99 -16.23 -4.19 22.75
CA LYS A 99 -16.34 -5.62 22.52
C LYS A 99 -16.78 -5.86 21.06
N ILE A 100 -15.93 -6.52 20.29
CA ILE A 100 -16.21 -6.83 18.87
C ILE A 100 -17.48 -7.68 18.81
N ASP A 101 -18.41 -7.34 17.95
CA ASP A 101 -19.56 -8.20 17.66
C ASP A 101 -19.02 -9.50 17.01
N THR A 102 -19.13 -10.59 17.76
CA THR A 102 -18.64 -11.91 17.33
C THR A 102 -19.45 -12.50 16.17
N ASN A 103 -20.60 -11.90 15.82
CA ASN A 103 -21.51 -12.37 14.78
C ASN A 103 -21.26 -11.76 13.40
N LEU A 104 -20.24 -10.90 13.26
CA LEU A 104 -19.90 -10.33 11.96
C LEU A 104 -19.44 -11.40 10.96
N ASP A 105 -19.86 -11.25 9.71
CA ASP A 105 -19.50 -12.17 8.63
C ASP A 105 -17.98 -12.21 8.42
N ASN A 106 -17.43 -13.41 8.44
CA ASN A 106 -16.00 -13.64 8.20
C ASN A 106 -15.72 -14.27 6.83
N THR A 107 -16.71 -14.29 5.94
CA THR A 107 -16.51 -14.73 4.56
C THR A 107 -15.45 -13.88 3.91
N LYS A 108 -14.41 -14.54 3.37
CA LYS A 108 -13.31 -13.85 2.70
C LYS A 108 -13.79 -13.15 1.44
N ILE A 109 -13.43 -11.89 1.30
CA ILE A 109 -13.62 -11.06 0.13
C ILE A 109 -12.23 -10.64 -0.36
N SER A 110 -11.99 -10.72 -1.67
CA SER A 110 -10.81 -10.15 -2.31
C SER A 110 -11.17 -8.80 -2.90
N TRP A 111 -10.39 -7.78 -2.59
CA TRP A 111 -10.58 -6.44 -3.15
C TRP A 111 -10.32 -6.45 -4.65
N TRP A 112 -11.21 -5.86 -5.43
CA TRP A 112 -11.01 -5.59 -6.84
C TRP A 112 -11.75 -4.32 -7.27
N TYR A 113 -11.33 -3.76 -8.38
CA TYR A 113 -12.00 -2.65 -9.04
C TYR A 113 -12.02 -2.89 -10.55
N LYS A 114 -12.95 -2.25 -11.26
CA LYS A 114 -13.05 -2.31 -12.72
C LYS A 114 -12.29 -1.14 -13.32
N PRO A 115 -11.12 -1.35 -13.94
CA PRO A 115 -10.37 -0.28 -14.58
C PRO A 115 -11.19 0.46 -15.61
N ASN A 116 -11.00 1.79 -15.69
CA ASN A 116 -11.55 2.60 -16.78
C ASN A 116 -10.50 3.59 -17.30
N LYS A 117 -10.77 4.20 -18.43
CA LYS A 117 -9.91 5.23 -19.06
C LYS A 117 -10.63 6.58 -19.16
N THR A 118 -11.69 6.76 -18.40
CA THR A 118 -12.54 7.96 -18.42
C THR A 118 -12.18 8.97 -17.34
N HIS A 119 -11.12 8.69 -16.56
CA HIS A 119 -10.67 9.51 -15.43
C HIS A 119 -11.75 9.72 -14.37
N THR A 120 -12.62 8.73 -14.19
CA THR A 120 -13.66 8.70 -13.15
C THR A 120 -13.35 7.62 -12.12
N THR A 121 -13.88 7.79 -10.91
CA THR A 121 -13.77 6.77 -9.87
C THR A 121 -14.23 5.41 -10.41
N PRO A 122 -13.42 4.35 -10.32
CA PRO A 122 -13.77 3.05 -10.86
C PRO A 122 -14.89 2.38 -10.06
N GLU A 123 -15.66 1.51 -10.72
CA GLU A 123 -16.57 0.60 -10.05
C GLU A 123 -15.77 -0.40 -9.23
N VAL A 124 -16.24 -0.67 -8.01
CA VAL A 124 -15.67 -1.68 -7.12
C VAL A 124 -16.61 -2.86 -6.95
N ASN A 125 -16.20 -3.88 -6.22
CA ASN A 125 -16.97 -5.08 -5.96
C ASN A 125 -18.39 -4.75 -5.45
N LYS A 126 -19.41 -5.12 -6.24
CA LYS A 126 -20.85 -4.90 -5.91
C LYS A 126 -21.40 -5.92 -4.91
N ASP A 127 -20.66 -7.00 -4.65
CA ASP A 127 -21.09 -8.06 -3.73
C ASP A 127 -20.83 -7.74 -2.26
N ILE A 128 -20.19 -6.57 -1.98
CA ILE A 128 -19.99 -6.07 -0.63
C ILE A 128 -21.35 -5.71 -0.03
N LYS A 129 -21.77 -6.42 1.03
CA LYS A 129 -23.08 -6.26 1.66
C LYS A 129 -23.10 -5.23 2.79
N PHE A 130 -22.01 -4.58 3.04
CA PHE A 130 -21.83 -3.59 4.11
C PHE A 130 -21.13 -2.33 3.58
N ASP A 131 -21.29 -1.23 4.30
CA ASP A 131 -20.62 0.02 3.99
C ASP A 131 -19.20 0.02 4.58
N LEU A 132 -18.20 0.15 3.71
CA LEU A 132 -16.78 0.22 4.09
C LEU A 132 -16.50 1.37 5.07
N SER A 133 -17.20 2.50 4.94
CA SER A 133 -17.00 3.67 5.80
C SER A 133 -17.32 3.41 7.27
N LYS A 134 -18.21 2.46 7.57
CA LYS A 134 -18.52 2.02 8.94
C LYS A 134 -17.29 1.44 9.66
N TYR A 135 -16.34 0.93 8.88
CA TYR A 135 -15.11 0.30 9.36
C TYR A 135 -13.87 1.17 9.10
N ASP A 136 -14.05 2.46 8.88
CA ASP A 136 -12.96 3.38 8.51
C ASP A 136 -12.10 2.84 7.36
N ALA A 137 -12.76 2.16 6.40
CA ALA A 137 -12.13 1.60 5.23
C ALA A 137 -12.45 2.45 4.00
N LEU A 138 -11.42 2.74 3.18
CA LEU A 138 -11.55 3.54 1.98
C LEU A 138 -10.68 3.00 0.84
N TYR A 139 -11.06 3.32 -0.40
CA TYR A 139 -10.33 2.98 -1.63
C TYR A 139 -10.12 4.19 -2.54
N VAL A 140 -10.74 5.29 -2.22
CA VAL A 140 -10.66 6.57 -2.90
C VAL A 140 -10.68 7.66 -1.84
N GLY A 141 -9.91 8.71 -2.05
CA GLY A 141 -9.90 9.88 -1.16
C GLY A 141 -10.87 10.96 -1.63
N ASN A 142 -10.48 12.23 -1.56
CA ASN A 142 -11.32 13.35 -1.97
C ASN A 142 -11.55 13.37 -3.49
N THR A 143 -12.78 13.09 -3.91
CA THR A 143 -13.17 13.04 -5.34
C THR A 143 -13.51 14.41 -5.93
N ASP A 144 -13.64 15.45 -5.10
CA ASP A 144 -13.93 16.82 -5.56
C ASP A 144 -12.67 17.54 -6.05
N GLU A 145 -11.48 17.01 -5.74
CA GLU A 145 -10.20 17.58 -6.11
C GLU A 145 -9.40 16.64 -7.02
N LYS A 146 -8.61 17.25 -7.92
CA LYS A 146 -7.61 16.51 -8.71
C LYS A 146 -6.41 16.12 -7.84
N VAL A 147 -6.58 15.14 -6.99
CA VAL A 147 -5.57 14.66 -6.05
C VAL A 147 -5.31 13.17 -6.26
N ILE A 148 -4.03 12.81 -6.20
CA ILE A 148 -3.53 11.43 -6.21
C ILE A 148 -2.88 11.14 -4.86
N TYR A 149 -3.23 10.01 -4.27
CA TYR A 149 -2.61 9.46 -3.07
C TYR A 149 -1.73 8.29 -3.50
N LEU A 150 -0.43 8.57 -3.66
CA LEU A 150 0.54 7.55 -4.08
C LEU A 150 0.89 6.65 -2.92
N THR A 151 0.82 5.34 -3.14
CA THR A 151 1.07 4.34 -2.10
C THR A 151 1.91 3.19 -2.63
N PHE A 152 2.80 2.65 -1.77
CA PHE A 152 3.66 1.52 -2.06
C PHE A 152 3.41 0.41 -1.06
N ASP A 153 3.37 -0.85 -1.53
CA ASP A 153 3.40 -2.02 -0.66
C ASP A 153 4.81 -2.62 -0.66
N GLU A 154 5.33 -2.85 0.56
CA GLU A 154 6.72 -3.22 0.83
C GLU A 154 6.79 -4.53 1.63
N GLY A 155 6.80 -5.66 0.92
CA GLY A 155 7.00 -6.98 1.53
C GLY A 155 8.48 -7.32 1.77
N TYR A 156 9.34 -6.93 0.84
CA TYR A 156 10.80 -7.10 0.88
C TYR A 156 11.48 -6.04 0.00
N GLU A 157 12.77 -5.78 0.25
CA GLU A 157 13.58 -4.84 -0.55
C GLU A 157 14.19 -5.55 -1.77
N ASN A 158 14.15 -4.91 -2.93
CA ASN A 158 14.73 -5.40 -4.19
C ASN A 158 15.78 -4.43 -4.79
N GLY A 159 16.30 -3.51 -3.98
CA GLY A 159 17.35 -2.54 -4.38
C GLY A 159 16.80 -1.28 -5.05
N TYR A 160 15.49 -1.02 -4.99
CA TYR A 160 14.86 0.10 -5.69
C TYR A 160 14.28 1.18 -4.78
N THR A 161 13.92 0.86 -3.54
CA THR A 161 13.24 1.82 -2.65
C THR A 161 14.04 3.11 -2.45
N SER A 162 15.37 3.02 -2.32
CA SER A 162 16.21 4.22 -2.21
C SER A 162 16.07 5.16 -3.41
N LYS A 163 16.03 4.60 -4.64
CA LYS A 163 15.86 5.38 -5.89
C LYS A 163 14.46 5.97 -6.00
N ILE A 164 13.45 5.23 -5.56
CA ILE A 164 12.06 5.72 -5.50
C ILE A 164 11.99 6.93 -4.57
N LEU A 165 12.58 6.86 -3.37
CA LEU A 165 12.65 7.97 -2.43
C LEU A 165 13.40 9.18 -3.03
N ASP A 166 14.50 8.97 -3.74
CA ASP A 166 15.21 10.05 -4.47
C ASP A 166 14.28 10.73 -5.48
N THR A 167 13.52 9.95 -6.24
CA THR A 167 12.57 10.46 -7.24
C THR A 167 11.43 11.24 -6.58
N LEU A 168 10.86 10.71 -5.51
CA LEU A 168 9.80 11.39 -4.76
C LEU A 168 10.28 12.73 -4.20
N LYS A 169 11.49 12.75 -3.62
CA LYS A 169 12.12 13.95 -3.10
C LYS A 169 12.38 15.00 -4.19
N ALA A 170 12.93 14.57 -5.33
CA ALA A 170 13.21 15.45 -6.47
C ALA A 170 11.94 16.11 -7.05
N ASN A 171 10.79 15.46 -6.91
CA ASN A 171 9.50 15.94 -7.40
C ASN A 171 8.64 16.58 -6.31
N ASP A 172 9.11 16.71 -5.07
CA ASP A 172 8.34 17.15 -3.90
C ASP A 172 7.00 16.40 -3.77
N VAL A 173 7.08 15.06 -3.77
CA VAL A 173 5.93 14.17 -3.61
C VAL A 173 6.11 13.35 -2.34
N LYS A 174 5.05 13.28 -1.53
CA LYS A 174 4.98 12.40 -0.37
C LYS A 174 4.07 11.22 -0.69
N ALA A 175 4.39 10.06 -0.13
CA ALA A 175 3.68 8.80 -0.36
C ALA A 175 3.43 8.06 0.97
N ILE A 176 2.60 7.02 0.91
CA ILE A 176 2.40 6.10 2.02
C ILE A 176 3.08 4.77 1.64
N PHE A 177 3.94 4.27 2.52
CA PHE A 177 4.60 2.97 2.38
C PHE A 177 3.98 2.00 3.38
N PHE A 178 3.26 0.99 2.91
CA PHE A 178 2.71 -0.08 3.73
C PHE A 178 3.75 -1.18 3.87
N VAL A 179 4.31 -1.32 5.06
CA VAL A 179 5.47 -2.18 5.31
C VAL A 179 5.13 -3.40 6.15
N THR A 180 5.71 -4.54 5.80
CA THR A 180 5.66 -5.75 6.63
C THR A 180 6.74 -5.74 7.71
N SER A 181 6.57 -6.56 8.75
CA SER A 181 7.57 -6.71 9.80
C SER A 181 8.95 -7.14 9.29
N PRO A 182 9.06 -8.12 8.37
CA PRO A 182 10.33 -8.48 7.75
C PRO A 182 11.00 -7.31 7.02
N TYR A 183 10.22 -6.49 6.31
CA TYR A 183 10.74 -5.31 5.62
C TYR A 183 11.32 -4.30 6.62
N VAL A 184 10.57 -3.95 7.68
CA VAL A 184 11.00 -3.02 8.73
C VAL A 184 12.30 -3.49 9.38
N LYS A 185 12.36 -4.78 9.77
CA LYS A 185 13.54 -5.38 10.39
C LYS A 185 14.76 -5.39 9.45
N GLY A 186 14.55 -5.66 8.18
CA GLY A 186 15.63 -5.79 7.19
C GLY A 186 16.20 -4.45 6.70
N ASN A 187 15.41 -3.37 6.80
CA ASN A 187 15.73 -2.09 6.14
C ASN A 187 15.54 -0.87 7.07
N PRO A 188 16.16 -0.85 8.27
CA PRO A 188 15.94 0.21 9.25
C PRO A 188 16.29 1.60 8.73
N GLU A 189 17.33 1.72 7.88
CA GLU A 189 17.74 3.01 7.33
C GLU A 189 16.74 3.54 6.29
N LEU A 190 16.08 2.65 5.53
CA LEU A 190 15.02 3.07 4.62
C LEU A 190 13.78 3.53 5.39
N ILE A 191 13.42 2.85 6.48
CA ILE A 191 12.32 3.26 7.37
C ILE A 191 12.57 4.65 7.95
N LYS A 192 13.77 4.90 8.51
CA LYS A 192 14.15 6.23 9.02
C LYS A 192 14.04 7.27 7.91
N ARG A 193 14.60 6.96 6.74
CA ARG A 193 14.59 7.86 5.59
C ARG A 193 13.17 8.20 5.14
N MET A 194 12.24 7.22 5.10
CA MET A 194 10.83 7.48 4.78
C MET A 194 10.22 8.49 5.74
N VAL A 195 10.46 8.32 7.05
CA VAL A 195 9.95 9.21 8.10
C VAL A 195 10.59 10.61 7.99
N ASP A 196 11.91 10.68 7.88
CA ASP A 196 12.67 11.94 7.82
C ASP A 196 12.32 12.76 6.57
N GLU A 197 11.97 12.10 5.47
CA GLU A 197 11.54 12.75 4.24
C GLU A 197 10.03 13.06 4.23
N GLY A 198 9.30 12.80 5.32
CA GLY A 198 7.89 13.17 5.52
C GLY A 198 6.89 12.26 4.83
N HIS A 199 7.27 11.03 4.51
CA HIS A 199 6.35 10.00 4.07
C HIS A 199 5.61 9.39 5.26
N ILE A 200 4.44 8.79 5.01
CA ILE A 200 3.75 7.97 6.00
C ILE A 200 4.24 6.52 5.85
N VAL A 201 4.64 5.91 6.96
CA VAL A 201 4.89 4.46 7.02
C VAL A 201 3.68 3.82 7.67
N GLY A 202 2.90 3.08 6.89
CA GLY A 202 1.70 2.37 7.31
C GLY A 202 1.97 0.87 7.51
N ASN A 203 1.03 0.19 8.13
CA ASN A 203 1.14 -1.22 8.49
C ASN A 203 0.65 -2.13 7.36
N HIS A 204 1.43 -3.17 7.01
CA HIS A 204 1.06 -4.22 6.05
C HIS A 204 1.11 -5.62 6.66
N SER A 205 0.90 -5.73 7.96
CA SER A 205 0.95 -6.91 8.80
C SER A 205 2.35 -7.48 9.07
N ASN A 206 2.43 -8.33 10.08
CA ASN A 206 3.66 -9.00 10.47
C ASN A 206 4.05 -10.11 9.48
N THR A 207 3.12 -11.02 9.15
CA THR A 207 3.41 -12.23 8.38
C THR A 207 2.74 -12.29 7.02
N HIS A 208 2.06 -11.22 6.62
CA HIS A 208 1.34 -11.09 5.35
C HIS A 208 0.24 -12.17 5.15
N PRO A 209 -0.63 -12.44 6.15
CA PRO A 209 -1.68 -13.43 6.02
C PRO A 209 -2.90 -12.87 5.30
N SER A 210 -3.77 -13.76 4.80
CA SER A 210 -5.17 -13.40 4.54
C SER A 210 -5.84 -13.03 5.85
N MET A 211 -6.21 -11.75 6.07
CA MET A 211 -6.71 -11.27 7.36
C MET A 211 -7.92 -12.05 7.90
N PRO A 212 -8.90 -12.48 7.07
CA PRO A 212 -9.99 -13.32 7.55
C PRO A 212 -9.56 -14.63 8.21
N THR A 213 -8.40 -15.18 7.86
CA THR A 213 -7.91 -16.46 8.41
C THR A 213 -7.41 -16.37 9.84
N VAL A 214 -7.11 -15.17 10.32
CA VAL A 214 -6.57 -14.93 11.67
C VAL A 214 -7.59 -14.33 12.64
N THR A 215 -8.81 -13.98 12.18
CA THR A 215 -9.87 -13.38 13.02
C THR A 215 -10.46 -14.33 14.08
N GLY A 216 -10.16 -15.63 13.99
CA GLY A 216 -10.60 -16.63 14.97
C GLY A 216 -9.83 -16.58 16.29
N ASP A 217 -8.69 -15.92 16.31
CA ASP A 217 -7.81 -15.74 17.47
C ASP A 217 -7.44 -14.25 17.56
N GLU A 218 -8.03 -13.55 18.51
CA GLU A 218 -7.82 -12.12 18.70
C GLU A 218 -6.34 -11.77 18.99
N THR A 219 -5.66 -12.59 19.74
CA THR A 219 -4.24 -12.38 20.04
C THR A 219 -3.39 -12.48 18.78
N LYS A 220 -3.63 -13.49 17.94
CA LYS A 220 -2.93 -13.61 16.66
C LYS A 220 -3.23 -12.45 15.73
N PHE A 221 -4.52 -12.06 15.64
CA PHE A 221 -4.90 -10.91 14.83
C PHE A 221 -4.18 -9.63 15.28
N ASN A 222 -4.20 -9.34 16.58
CA ASN A 222 -3.57 -8.15 17.14
C ASN A 222 -2.05 -8.15 16.94
N ASN A 223 -1.41 -9.32 17.02
CA ASN A 223 0.03 -9.46 16.82
C ASN A 223 0.45 -9.18 15.37
N GLU A 224 -0.44 -9.38 14.37
CA GLU A 224 -0.15 -8.97 12.99
C GLU A 224 0.08 -7.45 12.86
N PHE A 225 -0.49 -6.66 13.77
CA PHE A 225 -0.30 -5.22 13.81
C PHE A 225 0.82 -4.82 14.77
N LYS A 226 0.76 -5.33 16.00
CA LYS A 226 1.66 -4.92 17.07
C LYS A 226 3.14 -5.20 16.76
N ASP A 227 3.44 -6.34 16.16
CA ASP A 227 4.82 -6.71 15.82
C ASP A 227 5.48 -5.76 14.80
N VAL A 228 4.68 -5.13 13.93
CA VAL A 228 5.16 -4.09 13.02
C VAL A 228 5.33 -2.76 13.76
N GLU A 229 4.34 -2.38 14.58
CA GLU A 229 4.38 -1.16 15.39
C GLU A 229 5.61 -1.13 16.31
N ASP A 230 5.85 -2.22 17.04
CA ASP A 230 6.97 -2.33 17.97
C ASP A 230 8.31 -2.14 17.23
N LYS A 231 8.51 -2.83 16.12
CA LYS A 231 9.74 -2.70 15.31
C LYS A 231 9.90 -1.31 14.70
N PHE A 232 8.81 -0.71 14.23
CA PHE A 232 8.84 0.66 13.72
C PHE A 232 9.23 1.64 14.83
N LYS A 233 8.65 1.50 16.03
CA LYS A 233 8.96 2.33 17.19
C LYS A 233 10.40 2.16 17.66
N ASP A 234 10.91 0.93 17.68
CA ASP A 234 12.31 0.63 18.05
C ASP A 234 13.30 1.34 17.11
N ILE A 235 12.95 1.47 15.82
CA ILE A 235 13.82 2.08 14.81
C ILE A 235 13.71 3.60 14.80
N THR A 236 12.48 4.14 14.92
CA THR A 236 12.20 5.56 14.70
C THR A 236 12.01 6.37 15.98
N GLY A 237 11.73 5.70 17.11
CA GLY A 237 11.31 6.32 18.35
C GLY A 237 9.89 6.90 18.33
N GLN A 238 9.14 6.71 17.24
CA GLN A 238 7.80 7.26 17.05
C GLN A 238 6.73 6.16 17.05
N ASP A 239 5.49 6.52 17.38
CA ASP A 239 4.37 5.61 17.19
C ASP A 239 4.01 5.51 15.71
N MET A 240 3.68 4.29 15.23
CA MET A 240 3.32 4.06 13.83
C MET A 240 1.98 4.71 13.51
N PRO A 241 1.88 5.47 12.40
CA PRO A 241 0.60 5.99 11.90
C PRO A 241 -0.42 4.88 11.68
N LYS A 242 -1.67 5.13 12.06
CA LYS A 242 -2.74 4.12 12.05
C LYS A 242 -3.38 3.94 10.65
N PHE A 243 -2.55 3.68 9.64
CA PHE A 243 -2.96 3.29 8.30
C PHE A 243 -2.59 1.84 8.05
N PHE A 244 -3.54 1.04 7.62
CA PHE A 244 -3.36 -0.39 7.36
C PHE A 244 -3.80 -0.74 5.94
N ARG A 245 -3.03 -1.58 5.25
CA ARG A 245 -3.46 -2.22 4.02
C ARG A 245 -3.51 -3.73 4.22
N PRO A 246 -4.67 -4.37 3.98
CA PRO A 246 -4.78 -5.82 4.10
C PRO A 246 -3.88 -6.51 3.06
N PRO A 247 -3.07 -7.50 3.46
CA PRO A 247 -2.32 -8.31 2.52
C PRO A 247 -3.20 -8.90 1.42
N MET A 248 -2.72 -8.88 0.17
CA MET A 248 -3.44 -9.39 -1.01
C MET A 248 -4.80 -8.70 -1.26
N GLY A 249 -5.13 -7.63 -0.52
CA GLY A 249 -6.47 -7.05 -0.53
C GLY A 249 -7.54 -7.99 0.03
N GLU A 250 -7.18 -9.01 0.81
CA GLU A 250 -8.11 -9.97 1.37
C GLU A 250 -8.63 -9.52 2.74
N TYR A 251 -9.96 -9.48 2.87
CA TYR A 251 -10.65 -8.99 4.06
C TYR A 251 -12.00 -9.68 4.26
N SER A 252 -12.61 -9.44 5.40
CA SER A 252 -13.99 -9.76 5.73
C SER A 252 -14.60 -8.61 6.54
N GLU A 253 -15.91 -8.58 6.71
CA GLU A 253 -16.55 -7.60 7.59
C GLU A 253 -15.96 -7.66 9.00
N LYS A 254 -15.77 -8.87 9.53
CA LYS A 254 -15.16 -9.10 10.83
C LYS A 254 -13.72 -8.57 10.91
N SER A 255 -12.88 -8.85 9.91
CA SER A 255 -11.49 -8.38 9.92
C SER A 255 -11.41 -6.85 9.86
N LEU A 256 -12.31 -6.18 9.11
CA LEU A 256 -12.37 -4.72 9.08
C LEU A 256 -12.77 -4.14 10.44
N ALA A 257 -13.77 -4.74 11.10
CA ALA A 257 -14.19 -4.32 12.43
C ALA A 257 -13.05 -4.46 13.46
N MET A 258 -12.32 -5.58 13.42
CA MET A 258 -11.16 -5.81 14.28
C MET A 258 -10.06 -4.79 14.02
N THR A 259 -9.76 -4.50 12.75
CA THR A 259 -8.77 -3.48 12.35
C THR A 259 -9.15 -2.09 12.87
N LYS A 260 -10.42 -1.70 12.71
CA LYS A 260 -10.94 -0.43 13.26
C LYS A 260 -10.80 -0.35 14.78
N ASN A 261 -11.08 -1.44 15.51
CA ASN A 261 -10.95 -1.47 16.97
C ASN A 261 -9.52 -1.25 17.46
N LEU A 262 -8.51 -1.56 16.63
CA LEU A 262 -7.11 -1.23 16.88
C LEU A 262 -6.77 0.24 16.51
N GLY A 263 -7.78 1.02 16.09
CA GLY A 263 -7.64 2.43 15.72
C GLY A 263 -7.14 2.66 14.30
N TYR A 264 -7.09 1.62 13.46
CA TYR A 264 -6.58 1.74 12.09
C TYR A 264 -7.66 2.14 11.09
N LYS A 265 -7.27 2.98 10.13
CA LYS A 265 -7.96 3.17 8.85
C LYS A 265 -7.49 2.10 7.88
N THR A 266 -8.42 1.36 7.26
CA THR A 266 -8.08 0.38 6.20
C THR A 266 -8.03 1.06 4.85
N ILE A 267 -6.90 0.95 4.14
CA ILE A 267 -6.67 1.61 2.86
C ILE A 267 -6.56 0.57 1.75
N PHE A 268 -7.62 0.48 0.94
CA PHE A 268 -7.61 -0.21 -0.35
C PHE A 268 -7.05 0.71 -1.44
N TRP A 269 -7.37 0.43 -2.70
CA TRP A 269 -6.90 1.21 -3.85
C TRP A 269 -7.97 1.33 -4.93
N SER A 270 -7.87 2.35 -5.74
CA SER A 270 -8.68 2.55 -6.95
C SER A 270 -7.85 2.44 -8.22
N PHE A 271 -6.55 2.25 -8.09
CA PHE A 271 -5.63 1.89 -9.15
C PHE A 271 -4.57 0.94 -8.63
N ALA A 272 -4.32 -0.13 -9.36
CA ALA A 272 -3.18 -1.03 -9.25
C ALA A 272 -2.97 -1.75 -10.60
N TYR A 273 -1.80 -2.31 -10.81
CA TYR A 273 -1.53 -3.17 -11.95
C TYR A 273 -0.49 -4.24 -11.59
N HIS A 274 -0.22 -5.19 -12.48
CA HIS A 274 0.69 -6.29 -12.20
C HIS A 274 2.14 -5.82 -12.31
N ASP A 275 2.74 -5.41 -11.21
CA ASP A 275 4.10 -4.86 -11.10
C ASP A 275 4.98 -5.55 -10.05
N TRP A 276 4.41 -6.45 -9.24
CA TRP A 276 5.09 -7.12 -8.13
C TRP A 276 5.92 -8.34 -8.52
N ASP A 277 5.68 -8.94 -9.69
CA ASP A 277 6.47 -10.09 -10.16
C ASP A 277 7.80 -9.60 -10.73
N VAL A 278 8.87 -9.74 -9.94
CA VAL A 278 10.21 -9.29 -10.32
C VAL A 278 10.77 -9.99 -11.56
N ASN A 279 10.25 -11.18 -11.89
CA ASN A 279 10.65 -11.94 -13.06
C ASN A 279 9.80 -11.65 -14.31
N LYS A 280 8.67 -10.93 -14.14
CA LYS A 280 7.74 -10.61 -15.22
C LYS A 280 7.32 -9.14 -15.12
N GLN A 281 8.27 -8.27 -15.26
CA GLN A 281 8.02 -6.84 -15.22
C GLN A 281 7.27 -6.37 -16.47
N PRO A 282 6.30 -5.45 -16.33
CA PRO A 282 5.62 -4.85 -17.46
C PRO A 282 6.57 -4.00 -18.29
N ASP A 283 6.25 -3.87 -19.59
CA ASP A 283 6.96 -2.92 -20.45
C ASP A 283 6.82 -1.48 -19.94
N PRO A 284 7.91 -0.69 -19.84
CA PRO A 284 7.90 0.65 -19.26
C PRO A 284 6.90 1.61 -19.92
N SER A 285 6.81 1.59 -21.27
CA SER A 285 5.88 2.45 -22.00
C SER A 285 4.43 2.08 -21.72
N THR A 286 4.13 0.78 -21.71
CA THR A 286 2.80 0.25 -21.39
C THR A 286 2.41 0.56 -19.95
N ALA A 287 3.33 0.37 -19.00
CA ALA A 287 3.12 0.67 -17.60
C ALA A 287 2.82 2.17 -17.38
N LYS A 288 3.64 3.06 -17.98
CA LYS A 288 3.42 4.50 -17.92
C LYS A 288 2.05 4.89 -18.46
N GLN A 289 1.67 4.41 -19.65
CA GLN A 289 0.36 4.71 -20.22
C GLN A 289 -0.80 4.16 -19.38
N THR A 290 -0.62 2.99 -18.79
CA THR A 290 -1.62 2.40 -17.88
C THR A 290 -1.85 3.29 -16.66
N MET A 291 -0.79 3.79 -16.04
CA MET A 291 -0.87 4.70 -14.90
C MET A 291 -1.56 6.02 -15.31
N LEU A 292 -1.08 6.67 -16.39
CA LEU A 292 -1.58 7.96 -16.84
C LEU A 292 -3.07 7.92 -17.29
N ASN A 293 -3.49 6.84 -17.92
CA ASN A 293 -4.87 6.68 -18.37
C ASN A 293 -5.86 6.35 -17.24
N SER A 294 -5.36 5.93 -16.09
CA SER A 294 -6.20 5.44 -14.99
C SER A 294 -6.33 6.45 -13.85
N VAL A 295 -5.60 7.58 -13.88
CA VAL A 295 -5.72 8.60 -12.85
C VAL A 295 -7.13 9.22 -12.85
N HIS A 296 -7.65 9.49 -11.66
CA HIS A 296 -8.93 10.15 -11.44
C HIS A 296 -8.88 10.93 -10.12
N ASN A 297 -9.85 11.80 -9.90
CA ASN A 297 -9.93 12.57 -8.66
C ASN A 297 -10.00 11.65 -7.45
N GLY A 298 -9.16 11.91 -6.46
CA GLY A 298 -9.09 11.11 -5.23
C GLY A 298 -8.43 9.74 -5.39
N CYS A 299 -7.75 9.47 -6.51
CA CYS A 299 -7.14 8.15 -6.80
C CYS A 299 -6.18 7.72 -5.70
N VAL A 300 -6.44 6.58 -5.08
CA VAL A 300 -5.47 5.84 -4.26
C VAL A 300 -4.71 4.90 -5.19
N MET A 301 -3.48 5.27 -5.51
CA MET A 301 -2.64 4.56 -6.47
C MET A 301 -1.73 3.59 -5.73
N LEU A 302 -1.94 2.29 -5.94
CA LEU A 302 -1.08 1.23 -5.43
C LEU A 302 -0.04 0.84 -6.48
N VAL A 303 1.22 0.86 -6.09
CA VAL A 303 2.36 0.30 -6.82
C VAL A 303 3.30 -0.41 -5.83
N HIS A 304 4.24 -1.21 -6.36
CA HIS A 304 5.20 -1.95 -5.51
C HIS A 304 6.62 -1.45 -5.76
N ALA A 305 7.37 -1.21 -4.70
CA ALA A 305 8.75 -0.73 -4.82
C ALA A 305 9.74 -1.80 -5.28
N VAL A 306 9.37 -3.06 -5.26
CA VAL A 306 10.16 -4.15 -5.85
C VAL A 306 10.24 -4.08 -7.38
N SER A 307 9.41 -3.22 -8.01
CA SER A 307 9.33 -3.09 -9.46
C SER A 307 10.45 -2.26 -10.04
N LYS A 308 11.27 -2.88 -10.89
CA LYS A 308 12.25 -2.17 -11.71
C LYS A 308 11.57 -1.16 -12.63
N THR A 309 10.49 -1.59 -13.30
CA THR A 309 9.75 -0.74 -14.23
C THR A 309 9.21 0.51 -13.53
N ASN A 310 8.57 0.38 -12.36
CA ASN A 310 8.11 1.53 -11.59
C ASN A 310 9.24 2.51 -11.29
N THR A 311 10.38 1.99 -10.84
CA THR A 311 11.56 2.81 -10.53
C THR A 311 12.04 3.61 -11.72
N GLU A 312 12.00 3.02 -12.91
CA GLU A 312 12.47 3.66 -14.15
C GLU A 312 11.52 4.74 -14.66
N ILE A 313 10.19 4.57 -14.51
CA ILE A 313 9.20 5.48 -15.08
C ILE A 313 8.63 6.50 -14.09
N LEU A 314 8.87 6.35 -12.78
CA LEU A 314 8.17 7.12 -11.74
C LEU A 314 8.33 8.63 -11.89
N ASP A 315 9.52 9.12 -12.26
CA ASP A 315 9.78 10.54 -12.47
C ASP A 315 8.92 11.13 -13.59
N GLU A 316 8.87 10.44 -14.73
CA GLU A 316 8.04 10.87 -15.86
C GLU A 316 6.55 10.79 -15.53
N VAL A 317 6.11 9.71 -14.88
CA VAL A 317 4.72 9.52 -14.47
C VAL A 317 4.27 10.64 -13.54
N ILE A 318 5.06 11.01 -12.53
CA ILE A 318 4.74 12.10 -11.60
C ILE A 318 4.60 13.42 -12.38
N LYS A 319 5.55 13.74 -13.25
CA LYS A 319 5.55 14.98 -14.03
C LYS A 319 4.34 15.06 -14.98
N GLU A 320 4.02 13.97 -15.66
CA GLU A 320 2.89 13.92 -16.59
C GLU A 320 1.53 13.96 -15.86
N ILE A 321 1.42 13.35 -14.68
CA ILE A 321 0.23 13.46 -13.83
C ILE A 321 0.05 14.90 -13.34
N LYS A 322 1.12 15.57 -12.89
CA LYS A 322 1.09 16.99 -12.53
C LYS A 322 0.72 17.88 -13.72
N ALA A 323 1.20 17.57 -14.91
CA ALA A 323 0.84 18.30 -16.14
C ALA A 323 -0.65 18.13 -16.53
N GLN A 324 -1.32 17.05 -16.10
CA GLN A 324 -2.77 16.87 -16.21
C GLN A 324 -3.56 17.69 -15.16
N GLY A 325 -2.86 18.42 -14.28
CA GLY A 325 -3.42 19.26 -13.23
C GLY A 325 -3.74 18.52 -11.93
N TYR A 326 -3.20 17.32 -11.72
CA TYR A 326 -3.31 16.62 -10.44
C TYR A 326 -2.19 17.03 -9.47
N GLU A 327 -2.53 17.03 -8.18
CA GLU A 327 -1.59 17.18 -7.09
C GLU A 327 -1.39 15.83 -6.37
N PHE A 328 -0.20 15.61 -5.81
CA PHE A 328 0.05 14.47 -4.93
C PHE A 328 -0.09 14.92 -3.47
N LYS A 329 -0.93 14.23 -2.71
CA LYS A 329 -1.14 14.50 -1.27
C LYS A 329 -1.08 13.21 -0.46
N LEU A 330 -0.90 13.34 0.85
CA LEU A 330 -1.11 12.24 1.79
C LEU A 330 -2.59 12.14 2.15
N LEU A 331 -3.07 10.91 2.43
CA LEU A 331 -4.41 10.70 2.98
C LEU A 331 -4.50 11.37 4.37
N PRO A 332 -5.63 11.98 4.71
CA PRO A 332 -5.86 12.66 5.98
C PRO A 332 -6.07 11.68 7.15
#